data_ce104af0e4b04b3a147f9bd4831f960b
#
_entry.id   ce104af0e4b04b3a147f9bd4831f960b
#
_cell.length_a   1.000
_cell.length_b   1.000
_cell.length_c   1.000
_cell.angle_alpha   90.00
_cell.angle_beta   90.00
_cell.angle_gamma   90.00
#
_symmetry.space_group_name_H-M   'P 1'
#
loop_
_entity.id
_entity.type
_entity.pdbx_description
1 polymer ?
#
loop_
_entity_poly.entity_id
_entity_poly.type
_entity_poly.pdbx_seq_one_letter_code
_entity_poly.pdbx_strand_id
1 'polypeptide(L)'
;TGNTPPRKNPELYGSHTIFIKPTDITKDKKYCYESEECYSLEGFKKYKKSLIPKDSTCVVTIGSIGEKIIIAHEDLFLNQAMNAVIPSEDFDKHFIYYLLKFNLFQLKTFDSGTASGRENVSKSSFSNIKVTCPISKNTQQKIAGILSDYDDLIENNLNRIKLLEEKVQIIYEEWFVRMKFPDHENILIDKETGLPEGWSHG
;
A
#
# COMPACT_ATOMS: atom_id res chain seq x y z
N THR A 1 6.50 -11.32 -13.13
CA THR A 1 7.66 -10.59 -12.58
C THR A 1 7.69 -9.21 -13.17
N GLY A 2 7.92 -8.22 -12.33
CA GLY A 2 8.05 -6.83 -12.73
C GLY A 2 9.30 -6.52 -13.52
N ASN A 3 9.36 -5.32 -14.09
CA ASN A 3 10.48 -4.81 -14.88
C ASN A 3 10.70 -3.32 -14.59
N THR A 4 11.95 -2.88 -14.57
CA THR A 4 12.29 -1.47 -14.32
C THR A 4 12.97 -0.88 -15.56
N PRO A 5 12.46 0.22 -16.13
CA PRO A 5 13.14 0.89 -17.24
C PRO A 5 14.51 1.39 -16.82
N PRO A 6 15.48 1.38 -17.72
CA PRO A 6 16.82 1.94 -17.44
C PRO A 6 16.73 3.43 -17.09
N ARG A 7 17.39 3.85 -16.00
CA ARG A 7 17.42 5.26 -15.55
C ARG A 7 18.00 6.25 -16.57
N LYS A 8 18.84 5.75 -17.50
CA LYS A 8 19.38 6.55 -18.59
C LYS A 8 18.34 6.97 -19.64
N ASN A 9 17.13 6.45 -19.55
CA ASN A 9 16.01 6.69 -20.45
C ASN A 9 14.88 7.40 -19.70
N PRO A 10 15.02 8.67 -19.32
CA PRO A 10 14.03 9.41 -18.54
C PRO A 10 12.68 9.55 -19.26
N GLU A 11 12.67 9.51 -20.59
CA GLU A 11 11.47 9.53 -21.45
C GLU A 11 10.49 8.38 -21.17
N LEU A 12 10.96 7.30 -20.56
CA LEU A 12 10.12 6.13 -20.20
C LEU A 12 9.36 6.33 -18.89
N TYR A 13 9.74 7.35 -18.11
CA TYR A 13 9.07 7.73 -16.87
C TYR A 13 8.17 8.94 -17.11
N GLY A 14 7.04 9.02 -16.37
CA GLY A 14 6.06 10.10 -16.54
C GLY A 14 4.89 9.94 -15.58
N SER A 15 3.65 10.16 -16.07
CA SER A 15 2.43 10.11 -15.24
C SER A 15 1.31 9.26 -15.86
N HIS A 16 1.63 8.36 -16.78
CA HIS A 16 0.60 7.63 -17.53
C HIS A 16 0.11 6.37 -16.82
N THR A 17 1.02 5.56 -16.24
CA THR A 17 0.65 4.29 -15.59
C THR A 17 1.47 4.07 -14.35
N ILE A 18 0.84 3.72 -13.25
CA ILE A 18 1.45 3.47 -11.96
C ILE A 18 2.54 2.40 -12.06
N PHE A 19 3.69 2.67 -11.43
CA PHE A 19 4.83 1.77 -11.35
C PHE A 19 5.18 1.49 -9.89
N ILE A 20 4.71 0.37 -9.36
CA ILE A 20 4.82 0.03 -7.95
C ILE A 20 6.16 -0.64 -7.64
N LYS A 21 6.81 -0.13 -6.60
CA LYS A 21 8.01 -0.67 -5.96
C LYS A 21 7.67 -1.14 -4.54
N PRO A 22 8.48 -2.01 -3.91
CA PRO A 22 8.26 -2.42 -2.52
C PRO A 22 8.15 -1.26 -1.51
N THR A 23 8.79 -0.12 -1.81
CA THR A 23 8.74 1.11 -1.00
C THR A 23 7.37 1.77 -0.99
N ASP A 24 6.62 1.65 -2.07
CA ASP A 24 5.30 2.26 -2.21
C ASP A 24 4.23 1.49 -1.42
N ILE A 25 4.52 0.24 -1.02
CA ILE A 25 3.55 -0.64 -0.36
C ILE A 25 3.60 -0.45 1.16
N THR A 26 2.47 -0.07 1.72
CA THR A 26 2.22 -0.08 3.17
C THR A 26 1.70 -1.45 3.59
N LYS A 27 2.29 -2.03 4.65
CA LYS A 27 2.02 -3.41 5.10
C LYS A 27 0.55 -3.70 5.39
N ASP A 28 -0.18 -2.69 5.88
CA ASP A 28 -1.56 -2.86 6.36
C ASP A 28 -2.62 -2.49 5.31
N LYS A 29 -2.19 -2.14 4.08
CA LYS A 29 -3.11 -1.78 2.98
C LYS A 29 -3.22 -2.89 1.97
N LYS A 30 -4.47 -3.20 1.60
CA LYS A 30 -4.81 -4.17 0.55
C LYS A 30 -4.52 -3.66 -0.86
N TYR A 31 -4.61 -2.35 -1.07
CA TYR A 31 -4.38 -1.68 -2.34
C TYR A 31 -3.26 -0.63 -2.21
N CYS A 32 -2.58 -0.36 -3.32
CA CYS A 32 -1.63 0.74 -3.45
C CYS A 32 -2.12 1.63 -4.59
N TYR A 33 -2.68 2.79 -4.24
CA TYR A 33 -3.29 3.71 -5.20
C TYR A 33 -2.31 4.72 -5.80
N GLU A 34 -1.18 4.90 -5.16
CA GLU A 34 -0.17 5.89 -5.52
C GLU A 34 1.21 5.23 -5.56
N SER A 35 2.07 5.71 -6.42
CA SER A 35 3.48 5.31 -6.49
C SER A 35 4.35 6.55 -6.67
N GLU A 36 5.56 6.49 -6.15
CA GLU A 36 6.56 7.55 -6.33
C GLU A 36 6.88 7.81 -7.80
N GLU A 37 6.80 6.79 -8.63
CA GLU A 37 7.12 6.84 -10.06
C GLU A 37 6.01 6.20 -10.89
N CYS A 38 5.84 6.71 -12.09
CA CYS A 38 4.94 6.14 -13.10
C CYS A 38 5.67 5.96 -14.42
N TYR A 39 5.16 5.08 -15.26
CA TYR A 39 5.58 5.00 -16.65
C TYR A 39 4.95 6.14 -17.46
N SER A 40 5.69 6.66 -18.46
CA SER A 40 5.14 7.51 -19.50
C SER A 40 4.32 6.69 -20.50
N LEU A 41 3.60 7.35 -21.41
CA LEU A 41 2.91 6.67 -22.52
C LEU A 41 3.90 5.88 -23.40
N GLU A 42 5.11 6.39 -23.60
CA GLU A 42 6.17 5.70 -24.34
C GLU A 42 6.66 4.47 -23.57
N GLY A 43 6.91 4.63 -22.26
CA GLY A 43 7.24 3.53 -21.37
C GLY A 43 6.17 2.45 -21.35
N PHE A 44 4.89 2.84 -21.26
CA PHE A 44 3.76 1.92 -21.34
C PHE A 44 3.77 1.11 -22.64
N LYS A 45 3.91 1.77 -23.79
CA LYS A 45 3.94 1.09 -25.09
C LYS A 45 5.11 0.11 -25.20
N LYS A 46 6.30 0.53 -24.76
CA LYS A 46 7.52 -0.27 -24.83
C LYS A 46 7.47 -1.51 -23.95
N TYR A 47 6.91 -1.38 -22.75
CA TYR A 47 6.87 -2.45 -21.73
C TYR A 47 5.50 -3.11 -21.60
N LYS A 48 4.58 -2.92 -22.51
CA LYS A 48 3.20 -3.44 -22.49
C LYS A 48 3.11 -4.94 -22.15
N LYS A 49 4.09 -5.74 -22.54
CA LYS A 49 4.17 -7.18 -22.22
C LYS A 49 4.37 -7.48 -20.72
N SER A 50 4.84 -6.50 -19.97
CA SER A 50 5.06 -6.60 -18.51
C SER A 50 3.95 -5.93 -17.71
N LEU A 51 2.90 -5.46 -18.37
CA LEU A 51 1.72 -4.89 -17.72
C LEU A 51 1.05 -5.97 -16.87
N ILE A 52 0.76 -5.63 -15.63
CA ILE A 52 0.04 -6.49 -14.69
C ILE A 52 -1.41 -6.05 -14.72
N PRO A 53 -2.34 -6.93 -15.05
CA PRO A 53 -3.74 -6.59 -15.13
C PRO A 53 -4.33 -6.31 -13.74
N LYS A 54 -5.33 -5.46 -13.72
CA LYS A 54 -6.20 -5.25 -12.57
C LYS A 54 -6.59 -6.58 -11.90
N ASP A 55 -6.80 -6.55 -10.59
CA ASP A 55 -7.21 -7.71 -9.78
C ASP A 55 -6.12 -8.79 -9.60
N SER A 56 -4.92 -8.58 -10.11
CA SER A 56 -3.76 -9.45 -9.83
C SER A 56 -3.27 -9.26 -8.40
N THR A 57 -2.86 -10.35 -7.75
CA THR A 57 -2.20 -10.29 -6.44
C THR A 57 -0.69 -10.12 -6.62
N CYS A 58 -0.14 -9.03 -6.10
CA CYS A 58 1.26 -8.65 -6.24
C CYS A 58 2.00 -8.85 -4.91
N VAL A 59 3.14 -9.54 -4.95
CA VAL A 59 3.92 -9.94 -3.76
C VAL A 59 5.37 -9.49 -3.90
N VAL A 60 5.94 -8.96 -2.83
CA VAL A 60 7.37 -8.64 -2.76
C VAL A 60 8.16 -9.92 -2.56
N THR A 61 9.13 -10.15 -3.45
CA THR A 61 9.96 -11.37 -3.49
C THR A 61 11.46 -11.10 -3.42
N ILE A 62 11.86 -9.82 -3.30
CA ILE A 62 13.24 -9.41 -3.01
C ILE A 62 13.23 -8.33 -1.93
N GLY A 63 14.03 -8.53 -0.88
CA GLY A 63 14.11 -7.63 0.28
C GLY A 63 13.10 -8.03 1.35
N SER A 64 12.04 -7.25 1.59
CA SER A 64 11.03 -7.55 2.62
C SER A 64 10.14 -8.74 2.24
N ILE A 65 10.73 -9.94 2.16
CA ILE A 65 10.04 -11.16 1.78
C ILE A 65 9.03 -11.57 2.86
N GLY A 66 7.84 -11.97 2.42
CA GLY A 66 6.80 -12.47 3.31
C GLY A 66 6.07 -11.39 4.11
N GLU A 67 6.24 -10.12 3.78
CA GLU A 67 5.66 -9.01 4.54
C GLU A 67 4.67 -8.15 3.74
N LYS A 68 4.94 -7.96 2.44
CA LYS A 68 4.21 -6.99 1.61
C LYS A 68 3.50 -7.67 0.46
N ILE A 69 2.19 -7.45 0.39
CA ILE A 69 1.29 -8.00 -0.62
C ILE A 69 0.16 -7.01 -0.89
N ILE A 70 -0.23 -6.85 -2.15
CA ILE A 70 -1.35 -5.99 -2.55
C ILE A 70 -2.17 -6.63 -3.66
N ILE A 71 -3.37 -6.10 -3.90
CA ILE A 71 -4.14 -6.33 -5.13
C ILE A 71 -3.94 -5.12 -6.06
N ALA A 72 -3.70 -5.37 -7.32
CA ALA A 72 -3.68 -4.35 -8.36
C ALA A 72 -5.08 -3.76 -8.54
N HIS A 73 -5.27 -2.47 -8.18
CA HIS A 73 -6.57 -1.80 -8.28
C HIS A 73 -6.91 -1.38 -9.72
N GLU A 74 -5.89 -1.29 -10.57
CA GLU A 74 -5.95 -1.03 -12.00
C GLU A 74 -4.80 -1.76 -12.71
N ASP A 75 -4.71 -1.66 -14.01
CA ASP A 75 -3.56 -2.14 -14.77
C ASP A 75 -2.34 -1.32 -14.39
N LEU A 76 -1.25 -1.98 -13.98
CA LEU A 76 -0.06 -1.32 -13.44
C LEU A 76 1.23 -2.05 -13.81
N PHE A 77 2.35 -1.39 -13.56
CA PHE A 77 3.67 -2.02 -13.64
C PHE A 77 4.25 -2.29 -12.25
N LEU A 78 5.06 -3.33 -12.16
CA LEU A 78 5.82 -3.69 -10.97
C LEU A 78 7.32 -3.60 -11.27
N ASN A 79 8.12 -3.31 -10.25
CA ASN A 79 9.56 -3.47 -10.39
C ASN A 79 9.96 -4.96 -10.29
N GLN A 80 11.23 -5.26 -10.59
CA GLN A 80 11.75 -6.64 -10.59
C GLN A 80 11.78 -7.32 -9.20
N ALA A 81 11.61 -6.58 -8.11
CA ALA A 81 11.54 -7.14 -6.76
C ALA A 81 10.16 -7.71 -6.41
N MET A 82 9.24 -7.70 -7.38
CA MET A 82 7.87 -8.14 -7.16
C MET A 82 7.43 -9.16 -8.21
N ASN A 83 6.60 -10.08 -7.79
CA ASN A 83 5.89 -11.03 -8.65
C ASN A 83 4.38 -10.84 -8.52
N ALA A 84 3.65 -11.15 -9.58
CA ALA A 84 2.20 -11.12 -9.59
C ALA A 84 1.61 -12.50 -9.91
N VAL A 85 0.51 -12.82 -9.23
CA VAL A 85 -0.38 -13.93 -9.54
C VAL A 85 -1.62 -13.36 -10.18
N ILE A 86 -1.89 -13.74 -11.40
CA ILE A 86 -3.08 -13.36 -12.16
C ILE A 86 -4.10 -14.49 -11.94
N PRO A 87 -5.21 -14.24 -11.21
CA PRO A 87 -6.22 -15.28 -10.99
C PRO A 87 -6.84 -15.75 -12.30
N SER A 88 -7.01 -17.06 -12.46
CA SER A 88 -7.84 -17.59 -13.55
C SER A 88 -9.33 -17.42 -13.20
N GLU A 89 -10.20 -17.65 -14.18
CA GLU A 89 -11.65 -17.51 -14.01
C GLU A 89 -12.24 -18.46 -12.94
N ASP A 90 -11.56 -19.54 -12.63
CA ASP A 90 -11.98 -20.51 -11.62
C ASP A 90 -11.78 -20.03 -10.18
N PHE A 91 -10.97 -18.98 -9.99
CA PHE A 91 -10.61 -18.48 -8.66
C PHE A 91 -11.17 -17.08 -8.43
N ASP A 92 -11.59 -16.84 -7.19
CA ASP A 92 -11.93 -15.49 -6.75
C ASP A 92 -10.65 -14.68 -6.46
N LYS A 93 -10.58 -13.46 -7.02
CA LYS A 93 -9.41 -12.58 -6.94
C LYS A 93 -9.05 -12.18 -5.52
N HIS A 94 -10.05 -11.87 -4.69
CA HIS A 94 -9.82 -11.49 -3.30
C HIS A 94 -9.43 -12.71 -2.46
N PHE A 95 -10.01 -13.87 -2.76
CA PHE A 95 -9.62 -15.12 -2.12
C PHE A 95 -8.16 -15.45 -2.37
N ILE A 96 -7.66 -15.30 -3.62
CA ILE A 96 -6.24 -15.51 -3.95
C ILE A 96 -5.33 -14.58 -3.12
N TYR A 97 -5.73 -13.34 -2.95
CA TYR A 97 -4.99 -12.40 -2.10
C TYR A 97 -4.88 -12.92 -0.65
N TYR A 98 -5.99 -13.29 -0.02
CA TYR A 98 -5.97 -13.79 1.36
C TYR A 98 -5.25 -15.14 1.49
N LEU A 99 -5.43 -16.02 0.52
CA LEU A 99 -4.72 -17.30 0.47
C LEU A 99 -3.20 -17.09 0.44
N LEU A 100 -2.72 -16.18 -0.41
CA LEU A 100 -1.30 -15.87 -0.48
C LEU A 100 -0.83 -15.09 0.75
N LYS A 101 -1.61 -14.12 1.26
CA LYS A 101 -1.30 -13.38 2.49
C LYS A 101 -1.08 -14.33 3.68
N PHE A 102 -1.95 -15.31 3.83
CA PHE A 102 -1.82 -16.35 4.87
C PHE A 102 -0.57 -17.22 4.68
N ASN A 103 -0.17 -17.50 3.43
CA ASN A 103 0.94 -18.37 3.09
C ASN A 103 2.28 -17.63 2.84
N LEU A 104 2.35 -16.30 3.05
CA LEU A 104 3.57 -15.51 2.80
C LEU A 104 4.78 -16.01 3.60
N PHE A 105 4.58 -16.60 4.77
CA PHE A 105 5.65 -17.17 5.59
C PHE A 105 6.45 -18.25 4.85
N GLN A 106 5.83 -18.98 3.92
CA GLN A 106 6.52 -20.00 3.11
C GLN A 106 7.59 -19.38 2.21
N LEU A 107 7.47 -18.10 1.83
CA LEU A 107 8.47 -17.44 1.00
C LEU A 107 9.84 -17.39 1.68
N LYS A 108 9.90 -17.25 3.00
CA LYS A 108 11.15 -17.24 3.75
C LYS A 108 11.88 -18.59 3.67
N THR A 109 11.16 -19.68 3.46
CA THR A 109 11.77 -21.01 3.31
C THR A 109 12.40 -21.22 1.92
N PHE A 110 12.04 -20.38 0.95
CA PHE A 110 12.57 -20.41 -0.43
C PHE A 110 13.67 -19.36 -0.67
N ASP A 111 14.05 -18.65 0.39
CA ASP A 111 15.10 -17.63 0.27
C ASP A 111 16.42 -18.27 -0.15
N SER A 112 16.91 -17.88 -1.32
CA SER A 112 18.22 -18.31 -1.84
C SER A 112 19.34 -17.30 -1.53
N GLY A 113 18.97 -16.16 -0.92
CA GLY A 113 19.86 -15.03 -0.72
C GLY A 113 20.32 -14.37 -2.02
N THR A 114 21.05 -13.30 -1.87
CA THR A 114 21.79 -12.64 -2.97
C THR A 114 23.25 -12.42 -2.54
N ALA A 115 24.16 -12.21 -3.49
CA ALA A 115 25.55 -11.84 -3.21
C ALA A 115 25.64 -10.56 -2.33
N SER A 116 24.61 -9.72 -2.31
CA SER A 116 24.51 -8.52 -1.47
C SER A 116 23.87 -8.77 -0.10
N GLY A 117 23.59 -10.03 0.28
CA GLY A 117 22.97 -10.40 1.55
C GLY A 117 21.46 -10.09 1.64
N ARG A 118 20.82 -9.71 0.53
CA ARG A 118 19.36 -9.48 0.50
C ARG A 118 18.63 -10.79 0.29
N GLU A 119 17.52 -10.96 0.99
CA GLU A 119 16.58 -12.05 0.74
C GLU A 119 16.07 -12.01 -0.71
N ASN A 120 15.99 -13.16 -1.36
CA ASN A 120 15.54 -13.27 -2.75
C ASN A 120 14.85 -14.60 -3.00
N VAL A 121 13.60 -14.53 -3.45
CA VAL A 121 12.83 -15.68 -3.93
C VAL A 121 12.68 -15.59 -5.44
N SER A 122 13.25 -16.57 -6.15
CA SER A 122 13.12 -16.63 -7.60
C SER A 122 11.67 -16.80 -8.05
N LYS A 123 11.36 -16.41 -9.29
CA LYS A 123 10.02 -16.63 -9.87
C LYS A 123 9.64 -18.11 -9.85
N SER A 124 10.58 -19.02 -10.14
CA SER A 124 10.35 -20.46 -10.10
C SER A 124 10.03 -20.96 -8.69
N SER A 125 10.78 -20.49 -7.68
CA SER A 125 10.51 -20.83 -6.28
C SER A 125 9.15 -20.28 -5.83
N PHE A 126 8.84 -19.02 -6.18
CA PHE A 126 7.53 -18.42 -5.91
C PHE A 126 6.37 -19.23 -6.53
N SER A 127 6.54 -19.73 -7.75
CA SER A 127 5.54 -20.56 -8.43
C SER A 127 5.34 -21.94 -7.80
N ASN A 128 6.26 -22.39 -6.95
CA ASN A 128 6.21 -23.71 -6.28
C ASN A 128 5.56 -23.65 -4.88
N ILE A 129 5.05 -22.50 -4.46
CA ILE A 129 4.28 -22.39 -3.20
C ILE A 129 3.09 -23.32 -3.28
N LYS A 130 2.99 -24.23 -2.31
CA LYS A 130 1.87 -25.15 -2.18
C LYS A 130 0.82 -24.55 -1.26
N VAL A 131 -0.41 -24.46 -1.77
CA VAL A 131 -1.55 -23.94 -1.03
C VAL A 131 -2.70 -24.94 -1.08
N THR A 132 -3.44 -25.03 0.01
CA THR A 132 -4.69 -25.80 0.07
C THR A 132 -5.85 -24.83 0.03
N CYS A 133 -6.78 -25.03 -0.89
CA CYS A 133 -7.93 -24.15 -1.06
C CYS A 133 -9.20 -24.89 -1.43
N PRO A 134 -10.39 -24.34 -1.13
CA PRO A 134 -11.66 -24.86 -1.63
C PRO A 134 -11.72 -24.79 -3.15
N ILE A 135 -12.20 -25.84 -3.79
CA ILE A 135 -12.42 -25.87 -5.25
C ILE A 135 -13.59 -24.96 -5.64
N SER A 136 -14.64 -24.89 -4.81
CA SER A 136 -15.84 -24.10 -5.08
C SER A 136 -15.55 -22.61 -5.03
N LYS A 137 -15.68 -21.91 -6.15
CA LYS A 137 -15.55 -20.43 -6.24
C LYS A 137 -16.54 -19.71 -5.32
N ASN A 138 -17.76 -20.23 -5.16
CA ASN A 138 -18.74 -19.66 -4.22
C ASN A 138 -18.24 -19.71 -2.76
N THR A 139 -17.58 -20.81 -2.37
CA THR A 139 -16.95 -20.91 -1.04
C THR A 139 -15.79 -19.91 -0.91
N GLN A 140 -14.97 -19.76 -1.94
CA GLN A 140 -13.88 -18.78 -1.97
C GLN A 140 -14.42 -17.36 -1.81
N GLN A 141 -15.49 -16.99 -2.53
CA GLN A 141 -16.13 -15.67 -2.44
C GLN A 141 -16.69 -15.40 -1.05
N LYS A 142 -17.31 -16.36 -0.38
CA LYS A 142 -17.81 -16.21 0.99
C LYS A 142 -16.68 -15.95 1.97
N ILE A 143 -15.59 -16.70 1.87
CA ILE A 143 -14.40 -16.50 2.72
C ILE A 143 -13.79 -15.11 2.47
N ALA A 144 -13.59 -14.77 1.19
CA ALA A 144 -13.01 -13.50 0.79
C ALA A 144 -13.89 -12.31 1.21
N GLY A 145 -15.20 -12.44 1.12
CA GLY A 145 -16.15 -11.41 1.55
C GLY A 145 -15.98 -11.08 3.03
N ILE A 146 -16.03 -12.10 3.89
CA ILE A 146 -15.86 -11.91 5.34
C ILE A 146 -14.52 -11.23 5.66
N LEU A 147 -13.42 -11.66 5.03
CA LEU A 147 -12.10 -11.09 5.27
C LEU A 147 -11.98 -9.67 4.70
N SER A 148 -12.63 -9.39 3.56
CA SER A 148 -12.66 -8.04 2.99
C SER A 148 -13.41 -7.05 3.88
N ASP A 149 -14.52 -7.45 4.48
CA ASP A 149 -15.28 -6.59 5.40
C ASP A 149 -14.43 -6.14 6.59
N TYR A 150 -13.55 -7.02 7.10
CA TYR A 150 -12.60 -6.65 8.15
C TYR A 150 -11.49 -5.71 7.66
N ASP A 151 -10.91 -5.97 6.49
CA ASP A 151 -9.89 -5.06 5.92
C ASP A 151 -10.49 -3.68 5.65
N ASP A 152 -11.71 -3.60 5.10
CA ASP A 152 -12.42 -2.34 4.84
C ASP A 152 -12.74 -1.59 6.15
N LEU A 153 -13.10 -2.30 7.21
CA LEU A 153 -13.31 -1.70 8.54
C LEU A 153 -12.01 -1.14 9.11
N ILE A 154 -10.90 -1.87 8.99
CA ILE A 154 -9.57 -1.42 9.42
C ILE A 154 -9.18 -0.16 8.65
N GLU A 155 -9.28 -0.16 7.32
CA GLU A 155 -8.94 0.99 6.49
C GLU A 155 -9.79 2.22 6.84
N ASN A 156 -11.09 2.06 7.02
CA ASN A 156 -11.99 3.12 7.44
C ASN A 156 -11.58 3.71 8.80
N ASN A 157 -11.25 2.85 9.77
CA ASN A 157 -10.82 3.32 11.09
C ASN A 157 -9.47 4.06 11.04
N LEU A 158 -8.51 3.59 10.25
CA LEU A 158 -7.23 4.28 10.04
C LEU A 158 -7.43 5.65 9.41
N ASN A 159 -8.30 5.77 8.41
CA ASN A 159 -8.65 7.05 7.81
C ASN A 159 -9.34 8.00 8.80
N ARG A 160 -10.21 7.48 9.67
CA ARG A 160 -10.85 8.28 10.73
C ARG A 160 -9.84 8.78 11.76
N ILE A 161 -8.89 7.95 12.17
CA ILE A 161 -7.80 8.33 13.08
C ILE A 161 -7.01 9.50 12.46
N LYS A 162 -6.57 9.36 11.21
CA LYS A 162 -5.84 10.41 10.51
C LYS A 162 -6.61 11.73 10.48
N LEU A 163 -7.89 11.71 10.10
CA LEU A 163 -8.72 12.91 10.05
C LEU A 163 -8.93 13.54 11.44
N LEU A 164 -9.02 12.73 12.49
CA LEU A 164 -9.13 13.23 13.87
C LEU A 164 -7.81 13.87 14.32
N GLU A 165 -6.67 13.30 14.01
CA GLU A 165 -5.35 13.88 14.31
C GLU A 165 -5.16 15.22 13.59
N GLU A 166 -5.50 15.29 12.29
CA GLU A 166 -5.48 16.55 11.52
C GLU A 166 -6.41 17.60 12.15
N LYS A 167 -7.61 17.20 12.59
CA LYS A 167 -8.55 18.11 13.27
C LYS A 167 -8.01 18.61 14.60
N VAL A 168 -7.38 17.74 15.39
CA VAL A 168 -6.76 18.14 16.67
C VAL A 168 -5.65 19.16 16.42
N GLN A 169 -4.81 18.93 15.40
CA GLN A 169 -3.76 19.87 15.03
C GLN A 169 -4.31 21.25 14.65
N ILE A 170 -5.36 21.28 13.83
CA ILE A 170 -6.02 22.54 13.43
C ILE A 170 -6.60 23.27 14.65
N ILE A 171 -7.28 22.54 15.54
CA ILE A 171 -7.85 23.14 16.78
C ILE A 171 -6.74 23.69 17.67
N TYR A 172 -5.63 22.95 17.83
CA TYR A 172 -4.49 23.40 18.61
C TYR A 172 -3.91 24.69 18.05
N GLU A 173 -3.69 24.76 16.73
CA GLU A 173 -3.18 25.98 16.07
C GLU A 173 -4.13 27.18 16.23
N GLU A 174 -5.44 26.97 16.00
CA GLU A 174 -6.41 28.06 16.14
C GLU A 174 -6.55 28.53 17.59
N TRP A 175 -6.63 27.61 18.55
CA TRP A 175 -6.91 27.97 19.93
C TRP A 175 -5.67 28.46 20.70
N PHE A 176 -4.54 27.77 20.56
CA PHE A 176 -3.36 28.01 21.39
C PHE A 176 -2.24 28.81 20.70
N VAL A 177 -2.17 28.75 19.38
CA VAL A 177 -1.17 29.52 18.63
C VAL A 177 -1.76 30.84 18.14
N ARG A 178 -2.97 30.80 17.57
CA ARG A 178 -3.65 32.01 17.06
C ARG A 178 -4.58 32.66 18.07
N MET A 179 -4.73 32.08 19.25
CA MET A 179 -5.59 32.56 20.35
C MET A 179 -7.08 32.72 19.95
N LYS A 180 -7.54 31.93 18.95
CA LYS A 180 -8.91 31.93 18.46
C LYS A 180 -9.74 30.77 19.04
N PHE A 181 -9.73 30.64 20.36
CA PHE A 181 -10.55 29.67 21.08
C PHE A 181 -12.00 30.16 21.22
N PRO A 182 -12.97 29.31 21.58
CA PRO A 182 -14.36 29.74 21.80
C PRO A 182 -14.45 30.91 22.77
N ASP A 183 -15.24 31.93 22.42
CA ASP A 183 -15.46 33.16 23.17
C ASP A 183 -14.21 34.08 23.31
N HIS A 184 -13.14 33.87 22.57
CA HIS A 184 -11.91 34.66 22.64
C HIS A 184 -12.15 36.18 22.42
N GLU A 185 -13.21 36.55 21.69
CA GLU A 185 -13.57 37.98 21.45
C GLU A 185 -14.02 38.71 22.73
N ASN A 186 -14.47 37.95 23.72
CA ASN A 186 -14.97 38.49 25.00
C ASN A 186 -13.92 38.43 26.13
N ILE A 187 -12.74 37.89 25.88
CA ILE A 187 -11.68 37.72 26.89
C ILE A 187 -10.57 38.73 26.65
N LEU A 188 -10.16 39.43 27.70
CA LEU A 188 -9.07 40.39 27.65
C LEU A 188 -7.72 39.66 27.53
N ILE A 189 -6.84 40.21 26.72
CA ILE A 189 -5.45 39.76 26.65
C ILE A 189 -4.62 40.58 27.63
N ASP A 190 -3.93 39.89 28.53
CA ASP A 190 -2.98 40.51 29.44
C ASP A 190 -1.82 41.10 28.64
N LYS A 191 -1.55 42.41 28.86
CA LYS A 191 -0.53 43.15 28.12
C LYS A 191 0.91 42.78 28.51
N GLU A 192 1.12 42.22 29.69
CA GLU A 192 2.44 41.82 30.18
C GLU A 192 2.81 40.41 29.69
N THR A 193 1.87 39.48 29.73
CA THR A 193 2.10 38.08 29.35
C THR A 193 1.75 37.76 27.90
N GLY A 194 0.89 38.59 27.28
CA GLY A 194 0.34 38.33 25.95
C GLY A 194 -0.66 37.17 25.92
N LEU A 195 -1.07 36.67 27.07
CA LEU A 195 -2.00 35.53 27.20
C LEU A 195 -3.42 36.04 27.52
N PRO A 196 -4.45 35.23 27.19
CA PRO A 196 -5.82 35.48 27.64
C PRO A 196 -5.90 35.51 29.18
N GLU A 197 -6.79 36.32 29.72
CA GLU A 197 -7.01 36.40 31.16
C GLU A 197 -7.34 35.01 31.74
N GLY A 198 -6.63 34.63 32.81
CA GLY A 198 -6.73 33.32 33.44
C GLY A 198 -5.82 32.22 32.85
N TRP A 199 -5.03 32.55 31.83
CA TRP A 199 -4.03 31.64 31.29
C TRP A 199 -2.64 31.92 31.88
N SER A 200 -1.82 30.86 32.01
CA SER A 200 -0.43 30.97 32.47
C SER A 200 0.47 30.06 31.63
N HIS A 201 1.73 30.44 31.54
CA HIS A 201 2.76 29.53 31.03
C HIS A 201 2.93 28.35 32.00
N GLY A 202 2.91 27.14 31.46
CA GLY A 202 3.15 25.91 32.22
C GLY A 202 4.63 25.58 32.38
#